data_a7bf3acabbdba3475843cf14ebe01a7f
#
_entry.id   a7bf3acabbdba3475843cf14ebe01a7f
#
_cell.length_a   1.000
_cell.length_b   1.000
_cell.length_c   1.000
_cell.angle_alpha   90.00
_cell.angle_beta   90.00
_cell.angle_gamma   90.00
#
_symmetry.space_group_name_H-M   'P 1'
#
loop_
_entity.id
_entity.type
_entity.pdbx_description
1 polymer ?
#
loop_
_entity_poly.entity_id
_entity_poly.type
_entity_poly.pdbx_seq_one_letter_code
_entity_poly.pdbx_strand_id
1 'polypeptide(L)'
;MPWIPKQDRGQYEPGLQELVPKLTHEKIGDLTYILYEIPVRIFARKMRWTTACLLLGAMLGALLCFFIKHVWNYEADRLAENGETEGDRACSH
;
A
#
# COMPACT_ATOMS: atom_id res chain seq x y z
N MET A 1 -6.26 13.34 -0.36
CA MET A 1 -5.23 12.51 0.25
C MET A 1 -3.94 13.28 0.43
N PRO A 2 -3.32 13.22 1.62
CA PRO A 2 -2.14 14.02 1.90
C PRO A 2 -0.84 13.39 1.37
N TRP A 3 -0.66 13.43 0.07
CA TRP A 3 0.62 13.06 -0.52
C TRP A 3 1.64 14.16 -0.28
N ILE A 4 2.89 13.76 -0.08
CA ILE A 4 3.95 14.75 0.05
C ILE A 4 4.28 15.36 -1.32
N PRO A 5 4.69 16.63 -1.36
CA PRO A 5 5.11 17.26 -2.60
C PRO A 5 6.23 16.49 -3.28
N LYS A 6 6.27 16.56 -4.59
CA LYS A 6 7.22 15.80 -5.40
C LYS A 6 8.68 16.08 -4.99
N GLN A 7 8.99 17.33 -4.69
CA GLN A 7 10.34 17.72 -4.28
C GLN A 7 10.75 17.16 -2.92
N ASP A 8 9.77 16.81 -2.06
CA ASP A 8 10.06 16.28 -0.73
C ASP A 8 10.23 14.76 -0.73
N ARG A 9 9.91 14.10 -1.84
CA ARG A 9 9.99 12.63 -1.92
C ARG A 9 11.42 12.13 -1.99
N GLY A 10 12.34 12.95 -2.48
CA GLY A 10 13.73 12.54 -2.66
C GLY A 10 14.44 12.17 -1.37
N GLN A 11 14.00 12.73 -0.24
CA GLN A 11 14.61 12.41 1.04
C GLN A 11 14.35 10.95 1.46
N TYR A 12 13.33 10.32 0.90
CA TYR A 12 12.98 8.93 1.24
C TYR A 12 13.53 7.92 0.26
N GLU A 13 14.00 8.37 -0.92
CA GLU A 13 14.51 7.47 -1.95
C GLU A 13 15.66 6.59 -1.49
N PRO A 14 16.69 7.12 -0.80
CA PRO A 14 17.79 6.26 -0.34
C PRO A 14 17.30 5.13 0.56
N GLY A 15 16.37 5.43 1.47
CA GLY A 15 15.80 4.43 2.36
C GLY A 15 15.02 3.38 1.62
N LEU A 16 14.21 3.81 0.64
CA LEU A 16 13.44 2.87 -0.17
C LEU A 16 14.35 2.00 -1.03
N GLN A 17 15.38 2.58 -1.63
CA GLN A 17 16.33 1.82 -2.44
C GLN A 17 17.07 0.77 -1.64
N GLU A 18 17.32 1.04 -0.37
CA GLU A 18 17.95 0.07 0.52
C GLU A 18 16.97 -1.00 0.98
N LEU A 19 15.75 -0.60 1.30
CA LEU A 19 14.75 -1.49 1.91
C LEU A 19 14.08 -2.42 0.89
N VAL A 20 13.66 -1.90 -0.26
CA VAL A 20 12.84 -2.65 -1.21
C VAL A 20 13.51 -3.93 -1.70
N PRO A 21 14.82 -3.96 -2.03
CA PRO A 21 15.44 -5.21 -2.46
C PRO A 21 15.44 -6.31 -1.41
N LYS A 22 15.30 -5.96 -0.14
CA LYS A 22 15.21 -6.95 0.95
C LYS A 22 13.84 -7.58 1.07
N LEU A 23 12.84 -6.94 0.49
CA LEU A 23 11.45 -7.38 0.56
C LEU A 23 11.07 -8.08 -0.73
N THR A 24 10.73 -9.35 -0.65
CA THR A 24 10.34 -10.14 -1.82
C THR A 24 8.96 -10.72 -1.61
N HIS A 25 8.30 -11.10 -2.72
CA HIS A 25 6.99 -11.72 -2.62
C HIS A 25 7.04 -13.09 -1.92
N GLU A 26 8.22 -13.70 -1.88
CA GLU A 26 8.42 -14.99 -1.19
C GLU A 26 8.53 -14.81 0.31
N LYS A 27 8.88 -13.60 0.75
CA LYS A 27 9.02 -13.25 2.16
C LYS A 27 8.03 -12.16 2.53
N ILE A 28 6.77 -12.39 2.23
CA ILE A 28 5.73 -11.37 2.42
C ILE A 28 5.57 -11.00 3.90
N GLY A 29 5.96 -11.88 4.81
CA GLY A 29 5.95 -11.57 6.22
C GLY A 29 6.87 -10.42 6.59
N ASP A 30 7.98 -10.26 5.86
CA ASP A 30 8.89 -9.14 6.09
C ASP A 30 8.19 -7.82 5.80
N LEU A 31 7.43 -7.76 4.71
CA LEU A 31 6.66 -6.58 4.37
C LEU A 31 5.59 -6.29 5.42
N THR A 32 4.89 -7.33 5.87
CA THR A 32 3.88 -7.17 6.91
C THR A 32 4.50 -6.61 8.19
N TYR A 33 5.68 -7.08 8.56
CA TYR A 33 6.39 -6.58 9.73
C TYR A 33 6.72 -5.10 9.58
N ILE A 34 7.26 -4.70 8.42
CA ILE A 34 7.63 -3.31 8.18
C ILE A 34 6.39 -2.41 8.21
N LEU A 35 5.32 -2.83 7.56
CA LEU A 35 4.08 -2.05 7.53
C LEU A 35 3.47 -1.87 8.92
N TYR A 36 3.69 -2.83 9.80
CA TYR A 36 3.24 -2.74 11.19
C TYR A 36 4.17 -1.87 12.03
N GLU A 37 5.49 -2.05 11.89
CA GLU A 37 6.47 -1.38 12.74
C GLU A 37 6.57 0.11 12.48
N ILE A 38 6.38 0.55 11.24
CA ILE A 38 6.46 1.98 10.92
C ILE A 38 5.42 2.78 11.72
N PRO A 39 4.12 2.46 11.64
CA PRO A 39 3.14 3.22 12.42
C PRO A 39 3.31 3.04 13.94
N VAL A 40 3.74 1.85 14.38
CA VAL A 40 3.97 1.62 15.81
C VAL A 40 5.03 2.59 16.34
N ARG A 41 6.14 2.73 15.61
CA ARG A 41 7.23 3.60 16.04
C ARG A 41 6.86 5.08 15.98
N ILE A 42 6.04 5.47 15.01
CA ILE A 42 5.54 6.84 14.96
C ILE A 42 4.57 7.10 16.11
N PHE A 43 3.66 6.17 16.37
CA PHE A 43 2.69 6.29 17.44
C PHE A 43 3.37 6.37 18.81
N ALA A 44 4.46 5.62 18.99
CA ALA A 44 5.20 5.61 20.25
C ALA A 44 5.78 6.97 20.61
N ARG A 45 6.06 7.81 19.60
CA ARG A 45 6.58 9.15 19.83
C ARG A 45 5.51 10.12 20.35
N LYS A 46 4.24 9.87 20.01
CA LYS A 46 3.15 10.76 20.38
C LYS A 46 1.87 9.94 20.50
N MET A 47 1.67 9.35 21.67
CA MET A 47 0.54 8.46 21.92
C MET A 47 -0.72 9.25 22.19
N ARG A 48 -1.40 9.67 21.15
CA ARG A 48 -2.66 10.41 21.22
C ARG A 48 -3.67 9.80 20.26
N TRP A 49 -4.95 9.97 20.59
CA TRP A 49 -6.03 9.48 19.73
C TRP A 49 -5.94 10.10 18.34
N THR A 50 -5.63 11.40 18.26
CA THR A 50 -5.46 12.08 16.98
C THR A 50 -4.36 11.44 16.13
N THR A 51 -3.23 11.12 16.74
CA THR A 51 -2.13 10.46 16.04
C THR A 51 -2.56 9.09 15.50
N ALA A 52 -3.30 8.34 16.32
CA ALA A 52 -3.80 7.02 15.89
C ALA A 52 -4.72 7.15 14.68
N CYS A 53 -5.63 8.12 14.69
CA CYS A 53 -6.54 8.33 13.57
C CYS A 53 -5.80 8.75 12.30
N LEU A 54 -4.81 9.61 12.42
CA LEU A 54 -4.01 10.04 11.28
C LEU A 54 -3.21 8.87 10.68
N LEU A 55 -2.64 8.03 11.53
CA LEU A 55 -1.90 6.85 11.07
C LEU A 55 -2.82 5.87 10.35
N LEU A 56 -3.99 5.59 10.92
CA LEU A 56 -4.95 4.71 10.28
C LEU A 56 -5.39 5.25 8.93
N GLY A 57 -5.67 6.56 8.86
CA GLY A 57 -6.04 7.19 7.60
C GLY A 57 -4.96 7.10 6.55
N ALA A 58 -3.71 7.34 6.95
CA ALA A 58 -2.59 7.26 6.01
C ALA A 58 -2.40 5.84 5.48
N MET A 59 -2.48 4.85 6.36
CA MET A 59 -2.32 3.45 5.96
C MET A 59 -3.45 3.00 5.04
N LEU A 60 -4.69 3.32 5.38
CA LEU A 60 -5.84 2.98 4.55
C LEU A 60 -5.79 3.70 3.21
N GLY A 61 -5.40 4.97 3.21
CA GLY A 61 -5.27 5.74 1.97
C GLY A 61 -4.24 5.14 1.04
N ALA A 62 -3.09 4.77 1.56
CA ALA A 62 -2.02 4.15 0.76
C ALA A 62 -2.50 2.81 0.19
N LEU A 63 -3.16 2.00 1.01
CA LEU A 63 -3.69 0.70 0.59
C LEU A 63 -4.72 0.86 -0.52
N LEU A 64 -5.66 1.79 -0.36
CA LEU A 64 -6.69 2.03 -1.37
C LEU A 64 -6.10 2.54 -2.67
N CYS A 65 -5.10 3.43 -2.61
CA CYS A 65 -4.45 3.93 -3.81
C CYS A 65 -3.70 2.81 -4.54
N PHE A 66 -3.03 1.95 -3.80
CA PHE A 66 -2.35 0.80 -4.40
C PHE A 66 -3.35 -0.10 -5.10
N PHE A 67 -4.47 -0.40 -4.43
CA PHE A 67 -5.49 -1.25 -5.00
C PHE A 67 -6.08 -0.65 -6.28
N ILE A 68 -6.50 0.62 -6.21
CA ILE A 68 -7.18 1.25 -7.34
C ILE A 68 -6.24 1.43 -8.53
N LYS A 69 -5.01 1.90 -8.29
CA LYS A 69 -4.11 2.23 -9.40
C LYS A 69 -3.40 1.03 -10.00
N HIS A 70 -3.16 -0.01 -9.20
CA HIS A 70 -2.34 -1.12 -9.66
C HIS A 70 -3.09 -2.44 -9.72
N VAL A 71 -3.76 -2.82 -8.63
CA VAL A 71 -4.43 -4.11 -8.58
C VAL A 71 -5.69 -4.13 -9.44
N TRP A 72 -6.50 -3.11 -9.36
CA TRP A 72 -7.73 -3.03 -10.16
C TRP A 72 -7.41 -3.05 -11.66
N ASN A 73 -6.45 -2.24 -12.09
CA ASN A 73 -6.06 -2.17 -13.49
C ASN A 73 -5.47 -3.48 -13.97
N TYR A 74 -4.68 -4.15 -13.14
CA TYR A 74 -4.13 -5.46 -13.47
C TYR A 74 -5.23 -6.48 -13.71
N GLU A 75 -6.23 -6.52 -12.82
CA GLU A 75 -7.34 -7.45 -12.96
C GLU A 75 -8.18 -7.15 -14.21
N ALA A 76 -8.42 -5.87 -14.50
CA ALA A 76 -9.15 -5.48 -15.70
C ALA A 76 -8.42 -5.94 -16.97
N ASP A 77 -7.09 -5.77 -17.00
CA ASP A 77 -6.28 -6.19 -18.14
C ASP A 77 -6.30 -7.72 -18.29
N ARG A 78 -6.26 -8.45 -17.19
CA ARG A 78 -6.34 -9.90 -17.20
C ARG A 78 -7.67 -10.38 -17.75
N LEU A 79 -8.76 -9.75 -17.35
CA LEU A 79 -10.09 -10.09 -17.87
C LEU A 79 -10.18 -9.81 -19.37
N ALA A 80 -9.60 -8.70 -19.82
CA ALA A 80 -9.59 -8.36 -21.23
C ALA A 80 -8.80 -9.38 -22.06
N GLU A 81 -7.69 -9.89 -21.53
CA GLU A 81 -6.85 -10.87 -22.23
C GLU A 81 -7.48 -12.26 -22.25
N ASN A 82 -8.01 -12.70 -21.11
CA ASN A 82 -8.44 -14.09 -20.91
C ASN A 82 -9.95 -14.29 -21.05
N GLY A 83 -10.70 -13.20 -21.14
CA GLY A 83 -12.16 -13.25 -21.17
C GLY A 83 -12.74 -13.51 -19.78
N GLU A 84 -14.04 -13.28 -19.66
CA GLU A 84 -14.74 -13.49 -18.40
C GLU A 84 -15.22 -14.94 -18.29
N THR A 85 -15.10 -15.50 -17.10
CA THR A 85 -15.71 -16.79 -16.80
C THR A 85 -17.16 -16.57 -16.36
N GLU A 86 -17.89 -17.66 -16.25
CA GLU A 86 -19.28 -17.58 -15.74
C GLU A 86 -19.31 -17.00 -14.33
N GLY A 87 -18.34 -17.38 -13.48
CA GLY A 87 -18.24 -16.85 -12.14
C GLY A 87 -17.94 -15.36 -12.12
N ASP A 88 -17.07 -14.90 -13.03
CA ASP A 88 -16.73 -13.48 -13.12
C ASP A 88 -17.91 -12.64 -13.51
N ARG A 89 -18.72 -13.11 -14.44
CA ARG A 89 -19.94 -12.42 -14.84
C ARG A 89 -20.92 -12.29 -13.70
N ALA A 90 -21.07 -13.35 -12.92
CA ALA A 90 -21.94 -13.33 -11.75
C ALA A 90 -21.47 -12.33 -10.70
N CYS A 91 -20.14 -12.21 -10.52
CA CYS A 91 -19.56 -11.32 -9.54
C CYS A 91 -19.50 -9.87 -9.99
N SER A 92 -19.47 -9.61 -11.29
CA SER A 92 -19.32 -8.23 -11.80
C SER A 92 -20.65 -7.47 -11.82
N HIS A 93 -21.72 -8.07 -11.39
CA HIS A 93 -23.02 -7.43 -11.27
C HIS A 93 -23.31 -7.10 -9.80
#